data_fe7156bcb5937374b027bc5379506310
#
_entry.id   fe7156bcb5937374b027bc5379506310
#
_cell.length_a   1.000
_cell.length_b   1.000
_cell.length_c   1.000
_cell.angle_alpha   90.00
_cell.angle_beta   90.00
_cell.angle_gamma   90.00
#
_symmetry.space_group_name_H-M   'P 1'
#
loop_
_entity.id
_entity.type
_entity.pdbx_description
1 polymer ?
#
loop_
_entity_poly.entity_id
_entity_poly.type
_entity_poly.pdbx_seq_one_letter_code
_entity_poly.pdbx_strand_id
1 'polypeptide(L)'
;MKRIKLLEVRSELGAGTRGAGMGIDALRVACLNKGSDYFRRFNSVVVPDLNHVLFDKTPLFPFAKHIDAIYTVQKGIASAVEQTLRFGEFPLVLAGDHSSANATIAGIKAAYPQKTLGVIWIDAHADIHSPYTTPSGNVHGMPLAAALGLDNLAQQRNHPDAETEFFWRRLQNLAEPGPKLHPEHLVYVVVRDTEEEEEAIIAELGIKWIKLPEIKQKGSRQLTREIYEHLRFCDLVYISFDVDSLDSVFSLGTGTPVEDGLYLSEAENLCQDLLENDRVVCFEMVEINPTLDNGNTMAKNAFNILEKATEAIERRLRHGDVVSR
;
A
#
# COMPACT_ATOMS: atom_id res chain seq x y z
N MET A 1 19.78 6.40 -16.93
CA MET A 1 19.40 6.76 -15.54
C MET A 1 17.95 6.33 -15.33
N LYS A 2 17.70 5.40 -14.40
CA LYS A 2 16.32 5.03 -14.03
C LYS A 2 15.58 6.29 -13.55
N ARG A 3 14.34 6.47 -14.00
CA ARG A 3 13.51 7.61 -13.63
C ARG A 3 12.37 7.15 -12.73
N ILE A 4 11.92 8.01 -11.84
CA ILE A 4 10.70 7.80 -11.08
C ILE A 4 9.52 8.12 -12.00
N LYS A 5 8.51 7.24 -11.95
CA LYS A 5 7.23 7.39 -12.62
C LYS A 5 6.14 7.43 -11.58
N LEU A 6 5.38 8.52 -11.54
CA LEU A 6 4.21 8.61 -10.67
C LEU A 6 3.05 7.83 -11.29
N LEU A 7 2.45 6.94 -10.52
CA LEU A 7 1.21 6.26 -10.88
C LEU A 7 0.11 6.79 -9.95
N GLU A 8 -0.87 7.46 -10.54
CA GLU A 8 -1.97 8.09 -9.81
C GLU A 8 -3.20 7.19 -9.87
N VAL A 9 -3.57 6.62 -8.73
CA VAL A 9 -4.71 5.71 -8.58
C VAL A 9 -5.76 6.40 -7.71
N ARG A 10 -6.78 6.96 -8.32
CA ARG A 10 -7.82 7.75 -7.65
C ARG A 10 -9.00 6.92 -7.14
N SER A 11 -8.94 5.59 -7.26
CA SER A 11 -9.98 4.70 -6.75
C SER A 11 -10.13 4.83 -5.24
N GLU A 12 -11.37 4.90 -4.78
CA GLU A 12 -11.76 4.80 -3.37
C GLU A 12 -12.86 3.76 -3.17
N LEU A 13 -12.98 2.83 -4.12
CA LEU A 13 -14.03 1.82 -4.15
C LEU A 13 -13.95 0.85 -2.97
N GLY A 14 -12.73 0.56 -2.51
CA GLY A 14 -12.46 -0.34 -1.39
C GLY A 14 -12.66 0.30 -0.03
N ALA A 15 -12.65 1.63 0.07
CA ALA A 15 -12.74 2.34 1.33
C ALA A 15 -14.15 2.33 1.93
N GLY A 16 -14.21 2.40 3.27
CA GLY A 16 -15.47 2.56 4.01
C GLY A 16 -16.02 3.99 4.00
N THR A 17 -15.13 4.98 3.88
CA THR A 17 -15.43 6.42 3.82
C THR A 17 -15.17 6.96 2.42
N ARG A 18 -15.66 8.18 2.13
CA ARG A 18 -15.46 8.83 0.83
C ARG A 18 -14.48 9.98 0.96
N GLY A 19 -13.74 10.27 -0.13
CA GLY A 19 -12.80 11.39 -0.21
C GLY A 19 -11.34 10.98 -0.40
N ALA A 20 -10.97 9.73 -0.21
CA ALA A 20 -9.60 9.24 -0.44
C ALA A 20 -9.17 9.40 -1.92
N GLY A 21 -10.10 9.31 -2.86
CA GLY A 21 -9.85 9.57 -4.28
C GLY A 21 -9.35 11.01 -4.58
N MET A 22 -9.55 11.95 -3.65
CA MET A 22 -9.03 13.33 -3.73
C MET A 22 -7.67 13.51 -3.04
N GLY A 23 -7.11 12.47 -2.42
CA GLY A 23 -5.85 12.54 -1.67
C GLY A 23 -4.68 13.07 -2.51
N ILE A 24 -4.61 12.68 -3.79
CA ILE A 24 -3.54 13.13 -4.71
C ILE A 24 -3.65 14.64 -4.98
N ASP A 25 -4.86 15.17 -5.13
CA ASP A 25 -5.06 16.60 -5.31
C ASP A 25 -4.75 17.38 -4.03
N ALA A 26 -5.06 16.79 -2.87
CA ALA A 26 -4.65 17.33 -1.57
C ALA A 26 -3.12 17.42 -1.42
N LEU A 27 -2.37 16.39 -1.87
CA LEU A 27 -0.91 16.42 -1.95
C LEU A 27 -0.41 17.50 -2.90
N ARG A 28 -1.06 17.71 -4.05
CA ARG A 28 -0.72 18.80 -4.98
C ARG A 28 -0.91 20.18 -4.35
N VAL A 29 -2.00 20.36 -3.60
CA VAL A 29 -2.22 21.61 -2.83
C VAL A 29 -1.13 21.79 -1.78
N ALA A 30 -0.75 20.75 -1.05
CA ALA A 30 0.35 20.80 -0.07
C ALA A 30 1.68 21.18 -0.75
N CYS A 31 1.98 20.60 -1.90
CA CYS A 31 3.15 20.90 -2.73
C CYS A 31 3.18 22.39 -3.14
N LEU A 32 2.08 22.92 -3.67
CA LEU A 32 1.97 24.31 -4.08
C LEU A 32 2.14 25.27 -2.89
N ASN A 33 1.50 24.98 -1.76
CA ASN A 33 1.61 25.79 -0.55
C ASN A 33 3.03 25.81 0.03
N LYS A 34 3.80 24.73 -0.18
CA LYS A 34 5.21 24.62 0.20
C LYS A 34 6.16 25.33 -0.80
N GLY A 35 5.66 25.71 -1.97
CA GLY A 35 6.48 26.25 -3.06
C GLY A 35 7.36 25.22 -3.74
N SER A 36 7.02 23.93 -3.62
CA SER A 36 7.76 22.81 -4.24
C SER A 36 7.37 22.65 -5.71
N ASP A 37 8.30 22.17 -6.53
CA ASP A 37 8.07 21.84 -7.95
C ASP A 37 7.88 20.32 -8.16
N TYR A 38 7.69 19.56 -7.09
CA TYR A 38 7.69 18.11 -7.07
C TYR A 38 6.90 17.47 -8.22
N PHE A 39 5.60 17.81 -8.36
CA PHE A 39 4.74 17.22 -9.41
C PHE A 39 5.08 17.66 -10.84
N ARG A 40 5.94 18.66 -11.02
CA ARG A 40 6.48 19.03 -12.35
C ARG A 40 7.74 18.27 -12.72
N ARG A 41 8.45 17.72 -11.73
CA ARG A 41 9.72 16.98 -11.94
C ARG A 41 9.49 15.59 -12.50
N PHE A 42 8.35 14.98 -12.23
CA PHE A 42 8.07 13.57 -12.55
C PHE A 42 6.94 13.44 -13.57
N ASN A 43 7.12 12.55 -14.54
CA ASN A 43 6.03 12.14 -15.41
C ASN A 43 5.04 11.30 -14.62
N SER A 44 3.74 11.53 -14.84
CA SER A 44 2.68 10.75 -14.22
C SER A 44 1.82 10.01 -15.24
N VAL A 45 1.24 8.92 -14.79
CA VAL A 45 0.16 8.18 -15.46
C VAL A 45 -1.01 8.11 -14.50
N VAL A 46 -2.18 8.53 -14.95
CA VAL A 46 -3.43 8.38 -14.21
C VAL A 46 -4.07 7.06 -14.63
N VAL A 47 -4.24 6.16 -13.67
CA VAL A 47 -5.00 4.93 -13.88
C VAL A 47 -6.49 5.27 -13.84
N PRO A 48 -7.28 4.86 -14.85
CA PRO A 48 -8.72 5.11 -14.84
C PRO A 48 -9.38 4.50 -13.59
N ASP A 49 -10.20 5.28 -12.92
CA ASP A 49 -11.03 4.83 -11.81
C ASP A 49 -12.46 4.54 -12.27
N LEU A 50 -13.26 3.95 -11.38
CA LEU A 50 -14.68 3.69 -11.56
C LEU A 50 -15.49 4.24 -10.38
N ASN A 51 -15.04 5.32 -9.74
CA ASN A 51 -15.68 5.88 -8.54
C ASN A 51 -17.15 6.28 -8.77
N HIS A 52 -17.58 6.46 -10.01
CA HIS A 52 -18.98 6.75 -10.34
C HIS A 52 -19.96 5.64 -9.88
N VAL A 53 -19.51 4.39 -9.72
CA VAL A 53 -20.36 3.29 -9.21
C VAL A 53 -20.76 3.48 -7.75
N LEU A 54 -20.06 4.35 -7.01
CA LEU A 54 -20.38 4.70 -5.63
C LEU A 54 -21.71 5.48 -5.49
N PHE A 55 -22.22 6.02 -6.59
CA PHE A 55 -23.54 6.65 -6.62
C PHE A 55 -24.69 5.64 -6.75
N ASP A 56 -24.40 4.36 -6.98
CA ASP A 56 -25.41 3.30 -6.98
C ASP A 56 -25.89 3.04 -5.55
N LYS A 57 -27.21 2.89 -5.39
CA LYS A 57 -27.87 2.93 -4.08
C LYS A 57 -27.58 1.75 -3.16
N THR A 58 -27.09 0.61 -3.68
CA THR A 58 -26.88 -0.61 -2.90
C THR A 58 -25.67 -1.35 -3.44
N PRO A 59 -24.63 -1.56 -2.61
CA PRO A 59 -23.52 -2.44 -2.97
C PRO A 59 -24.02 -3.87 -3.24
N LEU A 60 -23.67 -4.44 -4.36
CA LEU A 60 -24.11 -5.79 -4.76
C LEU A 60 -23.46 -6.89 -3.89
N PHE A 61 -22.25 -6.68 -3.42
CA PHE A 61 -21.40 -7.69 -2.76
C PHE A 61 -21.16 -7.32 -1.30
N PRO A 62 -22.02 -7.72 -0.34
CA PRO A 62 -21.95 -7.21 1.04
C PRO A 62 -20.63 -7.56 1.76
N PHE A 63 -19.99 -8.68 1.38
CA PHE A 63 -18.73 -9.12 1.97
C PHE A 63 -17.49 -8.75 1.16
N ALA A 64 -17.66 -8.03 0.04
CA ALA A 64 -16.58 -7.48 -0.77
C ALA A 64 -17.16 -6.37 -1.67
N LYS A 65 -17.54 -5.26 -1.06
CA LYS A 65 -18.25 -4.15 -1.73
C LYS A 65 -17.51 -3.69 -2.99
N HIS A 66 -18.25 -3.57 -4.11
CA HIS A 66 -17.73 -3.12 -5.41
C HIS A 66 -16.58 -3.97 -5.99
N ILE A 67 -16.47 -5.25 -5.59
CA ILE A 67 -15.35 -6.12 -5.97
C ILE A 67 -15.20 -6.27 -7.49
N ASP A 68 -16.29 -6.24 -8.25
CA ASP A 68 -16.32 -6.29 -9.72
C ASP A 68 -15.65 -5.06 -10.35
N ALA A 69 -15.99 -3.87 -9.87
CA ALA A 69 -15.38 -2.61 -10.28
C ALA A 69 -13.92 -2.51 -9.80
N ILE A 70 -13.64 -2.91 -8.55
CA ILE A 70 -12.29 -2.98 -7.99
C ILE A 70 -11.40 -3.90 -8.83
N TYR A 71 -11.89 -5.09 -9.21
CA TYR A 71 -11.14 -5.98 -10.09
C TYR A 71 -10.78 -5.30 -11.42
N THR A 72 -11.70 -4.52 -11.99
CA THR A 72 -11.46 -3.80 -13.25
C THR A 72 -10.40 -2.71 -13.08
N VAL A 73 -10.45 -1.92 -12.01
CA VAL A 73 -9.44 -0.91 -11.69
C VAL A 73 -8.08 -1.57 -11.41
N GLN A 74 -8.06 -2.63 -10.63
CA GLN A 74 -6.83 -3.35 -10.27
C GLN A 74 -6.10 -3.92 -11.49
N LYS A 75 -6.81 -4.37 -12.54
CA LYS A 75 -6.15 -4.74 -13.80
C LYS A 75 -5.36 -3.57 -14.41
N GLY A 76 -5.94 -2.38 -14.39
CA GLY A 76 -5.28 -1.16 -14.87
C GLY A 76 -4.02 -0.82 -14.06
N ILE A 77 -4.12 -0.91 -12.73
CA ILE A 77 -2.98 -0.66 -11.82
C ILE A 77 -1.86 -1.67 -12.07
N ALA A 78 -2.18 -2.97 -12.08
CA ALA A 78 -1.18 -4.02 -12.31
C ALA A 78 -0.45 -3.83 -13.65
N SER A 79 -1.20 -3.51 -14.72
CA SER A 79 -0.62 -3.23 -16.02
C SER A 79 0.28 -1.99 -16.00
N ALA A 80 -0.11 -0.90 -15.32
CA ALA A 80 0.69 0.32 -15.23
C ALA A 80 1.99 0.09 -14.46
N VAL A 81 1.94 -0.66 -13.35
CA VAL A 81 3.13 -1.04 -12.56
C VAL A 81 4.06 -1.93 -13.37
N GLU A 82 3.52 -2.99 -14.00
CA GLU A 82 4.29 -3.90 -14.87
C GLU A 82 5.02 -3.13 -15.97
N GLN A 83 4.30 -2.30 -16.71
CA GLN A 83 4.88 -1.52 -17.81
C GLN A 83 5.97 -0.58 -17.32
N THR A 84 5.74 0.14 -16.21
CA THR A 84 6.72 1.05 -15.63
C THR A 84 8.02 0.31 -15.30
N LEU A 85 7.92 -0.86 -14.66
CA LEU A 85 9.09 -1.69 -14.32
C LEU A 85 9.78 -2.26 -15.55
N ARG A 86 9.04 -2.72 -16.56
CA ARG A 86 9.60 -3.22 -17.83
C ARG A 86 10.31 -2.13 -18.65
N PHE A 87 9.87 -0.88 -18.54
CA PHE A 87 10.60 0.27 -19.12
C PHE A 87 11.82 0.71 -18.30
N GLY A 88 12.11 0.02 -17.20
CA GLY A 88 13.25 0.33 -16.33
C GLY A 88 13.02 1.59 -15.48
N GLU A 89 11.78 2.06 -15.35
CA GLU A 89 11.41 3.15 -14.46
C GLU A 89 11.05 2.62 -13.06
N PHE A 90 11.06 3.50 -12.06
CA PHE A 90 10.68 3.18 -10.70
C PHE A 90 9.24 3.66 -10.46
N PRO A 91 8.26 2.75 -10.27
CA PRO A 91 6.89 3.13 -9.94
C PRO A 91 6.83 3.69 -8.52
N LEU A 92 6.36 4.93 -8.39
CA LEU A 92 5.93 5.55 -7.16
C LEU A 92 4.42 5.70 -7.26
N VAL A 93 3.69 4.89 -6.51
CA VAL A 93 2.23 4.82 -6.56
C VAL A 93 1.65 5.76 -5.52
N LEU A 94 0.74 6.63 -5.93
CA LEU A 94 -0.10 7.43 -5.06
C LEU A 94 -1.53 6.94 -5.24
N ALA A 95 -2.10 6.36 -4.20
CA ALA A 95 -3.43 5.74 -4.32
C ALA A 95 -4.44 6.32 -3.34
N GLY A 96 -5.71 6.16 -3.67
CA GLY A 96 -6.84 6.56 -2.83
C GLY A 96 -6.98 5.59 -1.66
N ASP A 97 -7.44 4.38 -1.91
CA ASP A 97 -7.59 3.37 -0.87
C ASP A 97 -6.56 2.23 -1.00
N HIS A 98 -6.36 1.48 0.11
CA HIS A 98 -5.32 0.45 0.21
C HIS A 98 -5.62 -0.83 -0.61
N SER A 99 -6.83 -0.99 -1.16
CA SER A 99 -7.13 -2.13 -2.04
C SER A 99 -6.24 -2.17 -3.29
N SER A 100 -5.63 -1.03 -3.67
CA SER A 100 -4.67 -0.90 -4.77
C SER A 100 -3.43 -1.77 -4.61
N ALA A 101 -2.99 -2.03 -3.38
CA ALA A 101 -1.74 -2.72 -3.09
C ALA A 101 -1.69 -4.17 -3.64
N ASN A 102 -2.82 -4.90 -3.66
CA ASN A 102 -2.88 -6.20 -4.33
C ASN A 102 -2.48 -6.10 -5.81
N ALA A 103 -2.93 -5.05 -6.48
CA ALA A 103 -2.61 -4.84 -7.90
C ALA A 103 -1.17 -4.38 -8.11
N THR A 104 -0.63 -3.56 -7.21
CA THR A 104 0.78 -3.17 -7.21
C THR A 104 1.68 -4.39 -7.06
N ILE A 105 1.38 -5.29 -6.10
CA ILE A 105 2.07 -6.57 -5.91
C ILE A 105 1.97 -7.44 -7.17
N ALA A 106 0.76 -7.57 -7.74
CA ALA A 106 0.53 -8.35 -8.94
C ALA A 106 1.32 -7.81 -10.14
N GLY A 107 1.37 -6.48 -10.34
CA GLY A 107 2.14 -5.85 -11.40
C GLY A 107 3.65 -6.03 -11.25
N ILE A 108 4.18 -6.00 -10.02
CA ILE A 108 5.59 -6.32 -9.74
C ILE A 108 5.90 -7.77 -10.11
N LYS A 109 5.04 -8.71 -9.72
CA LYS A 109 5.22 -10.13 -10.04
C LYS A 109 5.08 -10.40 -11.54
N ALA A 110 4.17 -9.73 -12.25
CA ALA A 110 4.09 -9.81 -13.70
C ALA A 110 5.35 -9.30 -14.41
N ALA A 111 5.97 -8.23 -13.90
CA ALA A 111 7.23 -7.72 -14.44
C ALA A 111 8.41 -8.69 -14.16
N TYR A 112 8.40 -9.38 -13.02
CA TYR A 112 9.48 -10.23 -12.54
C TYR A 112 8.96 -11.57 -12.00
N PRO A 113 8.36 -12.46 -12.84
CA PRO A 113 7.65 -13.64 -12.37
C PRO A 113 8.53 -14.63 -11.59
N GLN A 114 9.84 -14.70 -11.90
CA GLN A 114 10.78 -15.62 -11.27
C GLN A 114 11.46 -15.06 -10.00
N LYS A 115 11.21 -13.78 -9.69
CA LYS A 115 11.84 -13.12 -8.54
C LYS A 115 11.01 -13.27 -7.28
N THR A 116 11.68 -13.49 -6.16
CA THR A 116 11.04 -13.50 -4.84
C THR A 116 10.79 -12.08 -4.37
N LEU A 117 9.53 -11.78 -4.01
CA LEU A 117 9.10 -10.47 -3.55
C LEU A 117 8.97 -10.45 -2.02
N GLY A 118 9.62 -9.48 -1.38
CA GLY A 118 9.38 -9.10 -0.01
C GLY A 118 8.45 -7.88 0.05
N VAL A 119 7.61 -7.81 1.07
CA VAL A 119 6.68 -6.69 1.30
C VAL A 119 6.93 -6.12 2.69
N ILE A 120 7.11 -4.81 2.78
CA ILE A 120 7.13 -4.04 4.02
C ILE A 120 5.84 -3.23 4.07
N TRP A 121 4.99 -3.55 5.04
CA TRP A 121 3.67 -2.99 5.23
C TRP A 121 3.67 -2.05 6.42
N ILE A 122 3.68 -0.73 6.17
CA ILE A 122 3.71 0.31 7.19
C ILE A 122 2.30 0.86 7.32
N ASP A 123 1.60 0.50 8.39
CA ASP A 123 0.15 0.65 8.49
C ASP A 123 -0.30 0.55 9.95
N ALA A 124 -1.45 1.10 10.30
CA ALA A 124 -2.13 0.80 11.54
C ALA A 124 -2.84 -0.56 11.52
N HIS A 125 -3.27 -1.01 10.33
CA HIS A 125 -4.11 -2.18 10.10
C HIS A 125 -3.34 -3.33 9.45
N ALA A 126 -3.88 -4.55 9.56
CA ALA A 126 -3.23 -5.72 8.97
C ALA A 126 -3.66 -5.99 7.53
N ASP A 127 -4.83 -5.53 7.12
CA ASP A 127 -5.38 -5.65 5.76
C ASP A 127 -5.31 -7.07 5.17
N ILE A 128 -5.54 -8.06 6.04
CA ILE A 128 -5.43 -9.50 5.72
C ILE A 128 -6.78 -10.23 5.79
N HIS A 129 -7.87 -9.49 5.89
CA HIS A 129 -9.21 -10.07 5.77
C HIS A 129 -9.46 -10.64 4.38
N SER A 130 -10.43 -11.52 4.29
CA SER A 130 -11.04 -12.01 3.04
C SER A 130 -12.55 -11.77 3.07
N PRO A 131 -13.30 -12.01 1.99
CA PRO A 131 -14.76 -11.97 2.03
C PRO A 131 -15.36 -12.89 3.09
N TYR A 132 -14.64 -13.93 3.50
CA TYR A 132 -15.09 -14.89 4.50
C TYR A 132 -14.90 -14.38 5.95
N THR A 133 -13.99 -13.42 6.19
CA THR A 133 -13.65 -12.96 7.55
C THR A 133 -13.99 -11.50 7.83
N THR A 134 -14.16 -10.69 6.81
CA THR A 134 -14.33 -9.24 6.95
C THR A 134 -15.54 -8.86 7.79
N PRO A 135 -15.41 -7.91 8.75
CA PRO A 135 -16.56 -7.37 9.48
C PRO A 135 -17.35 -6.35 8.67
N SER A 136 -16.70 -5.65 7.73
CA SER A 136 -17.27 -4.50 7.04
C SER A 136 -17.64 -4.76 5.57
N GLY A 137 -16.98 -5.70 4.92
CA GLY A 137 -17.04 -5.92 3.48
C GLY A 137 -16.25 -4.88 2.65
N ASN A 138 -15.48 -4.00 3.28
CA ASN A 138 -14.66 -3.03 2.59
C ASN A 138 -13.36 -3.69 2.10
N VAL A 139 -13.06 -3.58 0.80
CA VAL A 139 -11.97 -4.35 0.18
C VAL A 139 -10.59 -3.78 0.49
N HIS A 140 -10.49 -2.54 0.99
CA HIS A 140 -9.21 -1.98 1.41
C HIS A 140 -8.57 -2.79 2.56
N GLY A 141 -9.35 -3.48 3.39
CA GLY A 141 -8.86 -4.41 4.42
C GLY A 141 -8.51 -5.82 3.91
N MET A 142 -8.39 -6.05 2.59
CA MET A 142 -8.23 -7.39 2.01
C MET A 142 -7.00 -7.59 1.09
N PRO A 143 -6.21 -6.57 0.72
CA PRO A 143 -5.20 -6.70 -0.33
C PRO A 143 -4.15 -7.76 -0.04
N LEU A 144 -3.75 -7.93 1.21
CA LEU A 144 -2.73 -8.92 1.58
C LEU A 144 -3.27 -10.34 1.51
N ALA A 145 -4.51 -10.60 1.94
CA ALA A 145 -5.11 -11.93 1.77
C ALA A 145 -5.24 -12.29 0.28
N ALA A 146 -5.61 -11.34 -0.58
CA ALA A 146 -5.66 -11.55 -2.02
C ALA A 146 -4.27 -11.87 -2.60
N ALA A 147 -3.23 -11.12 -2.23
CA ALA A 147 -1.86 -11.32 -2.69
C ALA A 147 -1.25 -12.64 -2.20
N LEU A 148 -1.59 -13.06 -0.99
CA LEU A 148 -1.18 -14.34 -0.38
C LEU A 148 -2.01 -15.53 -0.89
N GLY A 149 -3.13 -15.28 -1.60
CA GLY A 149 -4.04 -16.33 -2.07
C GLY A 149 -4.85 -17.00 -0.96
N LEU A 150 -5.15 -16.28 0.11
CA LEU A 150 -5.78 -16.80 1.32
C LEU A 150 -7.29 -16.52 1.33
N ASP A 151 -8.08 -17.51 1.70
CA ASP A 151 -9.51 -17.36 1.98
C ASP A 151 -9.80 -17.20 3.48
N ASN A 152 -8.85 -17.54 4.33
CA ASN A 152 -8.96 -17.48 5.80
C ASN A 152 -10.12 -18.29 6.38
N LEU A 153 -10.37 -19.50 5.81
CA LEU A 153 -11.54 -20.32 6.17
C LEU A 153 -11.51 -20.81 7.61
N ALA A 154 -10.33 -20.90 8.26
CA ALA A 154 -10.24 -21.27 9.66
C ALA A 154 -10.89 -20.22 10.59
N GLN A 155 -10.91 -18.94 10.16
CA GLN A 155 -11.52 -17.81 10.86
C GLN A 155 -12.84 -17.37 10.21
N GLN A 156 -13.46 -18.23 9.41
CA GLN A 156 -14.67 -17.89 8.65
C GLN A 156 -15.82 -17.44 9.55
N ARG A 157 -16.40 -16.28 9.22
CA ARG A 157 -17.61 -15.71 9.84
C ARG A 157 -18.71 -15.38 8.84
N ASN A 158 -18.34 -15.22 7.55
CA ASN A 158 -19.26 -14.86 6.48
C ASN A 158 -19.40 -15.97 5.44
N HIS A 159 -20.51 -15.93 4.69
CA HIS A 159 -20.78 -16.84 3.59
C HIS A 159 -21.02 -16.01 2.33
N PRO A 160 -19.95 -15.62 1.59
CA PRO A 160 -20.08 -14.90 0.33
C PRO A 160 -20.83 -15.74 -0.70
N ASP A 161 -21.54 -15.06 -1.60
CA ASP A 161 -22.21 -15.72 -2.70
C ASP A 161 -21.22 -16.12 -3.82
N ALA A 162 -21.68 -16.94 -4.76
CA ALA A 162 -20.86 -17.47 -5.84
C ALA A 162 -20.25 -16.36 -6.74
N GLU A 163 -20.91 -15.21 -6.88
CA GLU A 163 -20.41 -14.11 -7.67
C GLU A 163 -19.31 -13.34 -6.94
N THR A 164 -19.47 -13.11 -5.62
CA THR A 164 -18.40 -12.59 -4.74
C THR A 164 -17.17 -13.50 -4.80
N GLU A 165 -17.38 -14.84 -4.66
CA GLU A 165 -16.29 -15.81 -4.76
C GLU A 165 -15.59 -15.77 -6.12
N PHE A 166 -16.35 -15.63 -7.20
CA PHE A 166 -15.80 -15.52 -8.56
C PHE A 166 -14.85 -14.32 -8.68
N PHE A 167 -15.27 -13.13 -8.24
CA PHE A 167 -14.41 -11.95 -8.30
C PHE A 167 -13.24 -12.03 -7.31
N TRP A 168 -13.45 -12.60 -6.13
CA TRP A 168 -12.38 -12.84 -5.16
C TRP A 168 -11.26 -13.70 -5.77
N ARG A 169 -11.62 -14.81 -6.39
CA ARG A 169 -10.66 -15.66 -7.12
C ARG A 169 -9.92 -14.89 -8.24
N ARG A 170 -10.58 -13.95 -8.86
CA ARG A 170 -9.95 -13.10 -9.88
C ARG A 170 -8.96 -12.12 -9.28
N LEU A 171 -9.23 -11.55 -8.11
CA LEU A 171 -8.27 -10.72 -7.39
C LEU A 171 -7.05 -11.55 -6.95
N GLN A 172 -7.27 -12.75 -6.42
CA GLN A 172 -6.19 -13.66 -6.04
C GLN A 172 -5.33 -14.11 -7.22
N ASN A 173 -5.87 -14.14 -8.43
CA ASN A 173 -5.17 -14.56 -9.66
C ASN A 173 -4.89 -13.37 -10.60
N LEU A 174 -4.87 -12.16 -10.07
CA LEU A 174 -4.62 -10.96 -10.85
C LEU A 174 -3.22 -11.01 -11.48
N ALA A 175 -3.12 -10.66 -12.77
CA ALA A 175 -1.95 -10.69 -13.62
C ALA A 175 -1.32 -12.09 -13.81
N GLU A 176 -1.09 -12.83 -12.74
CA GLU A 176 -0.51 -14.18 -12.75
C GLU A 176 -1.32 -15.11 -11.84
N PRO A 177 -1.50 -16.39 -12.18
CA PRO A 177 -2.18 -17.35 -11.32
C PRO A 177 -1.42 -17.64 -10.01
N GLY A 178 -2.16 -17.86 -8.93
CA GLY A 178 -1.62 -18.25 -7.62
C GLY A 178 -1.10 -17.10 -6.77
N PRO A 179 -0.56 -17.43 -5.58
CA PRO A 179 0.00 -16.45 -4.64
C PRO A 179 1.16 -15.65 -5.23
N LYS A 180 1.18 -14.34 -4.98
CA LYS A 180 2.24 -13.43 -5.41
C LYS A 180 3.24 -13.14 -4.29
N LEU A 181 2.83 -13.44 -3.07
CA LEU A 181 3.57 -13.20 -1.84
C LEU A 181 3.51 -14.46 -0.97
N HIS A 182 4.54 -14.71 -0.17
CA HIS A 182 4.57 -15.73 0.87
C HIS A 182 4.60 -15.07 2.25
N PRO A 183 3.96 -15.65 3.28
CA PRO A 183 3.87 -15.04 4.61
C PRO A 183 5.24 -14.68 5.24
N GLU A 184 6.25 -15.53 5.06
CA GLU A 184 7.61 -15.31 5.54
C GLU A 184 8.33 -14.12 4.87
N HIS A 185 7.78 -13.60 3.77
CA HIS A 185 8.30 -12.44 3.06
C HIS A 185 7.50 -11.16 3.32
N LEU A 186 6.55 -11.20 4.25
CA LEU A 186 5.77 -10.04 4.70
C LEU A 186 6.29 -9.57 6.06
N VAL A 187 6.49 -8.26 6.19
CA VAL A 187 6.86 -7.60 7.44
C VAL A 187 5.86 -6.50 7.75
N TYR A 188 5.11 -6.66 8.82
CA TYR A 188 4.27 -5.62 9.39
C TYR A 188 5.09 -4.65 10.24
N VAL A 189 4.85 -3.36 10.03
CA VAL A 189 5.48 -2.28 10.79
C VAL A 189 4.39 -1.37 11.33
N VAL A 190 4.31 -1.26 12.63
CA VAL A 190 3.40 -0.42 13.43
C VAL A 190 1.90 -0.81 13.36
N VAL A 191 1.57 -1.96 12.78
CA VAL A 191 0.20 -2.49 12.83
C VAL A 191 -0.21 -2.64 14.30
N ARG A 192 -1.41 -2.12 14.65
CA ARG A 192 -1.86 -1.99 16.06
C ARG A 192 -3.37 -2.01 16.27
N ASP A 193 -4.15 -1.80 15.21
CA ASP A 193 -5.61 -1.94 15.21
C ASP A 193 -5.98 -3.14 14.33
N THR A 194 -6.32 -4.24 14.97
CA THR A 194 -6.57 -5.55 14.34
C THR A 194 -7.76 -6.21 14.99
N GLU A 195 -8.51 -6.98 14.20
CA GLU A 195 -9.56 -7.87 14.73
C GLU A 195 -8.97 -9.22 15.14
N GLU A 196 -9.74 -9.98 15.97
CA GLU A 196 -9.32 -11.30 16.48
C GLU A 196 -9.00 -12.28 15.34
N GLU A 197 -9.73 -12.22 14.24
CA GLU A 197 -9.50 -13.04 13.05
C GLU A 197 -8.14 -12.73 12.41
N GLU A 198 -7.76 -11.46 12.32
CA GLU A 198 -6.47 -11.05 11.76
C GLU A 198 -5.30 -11.46 12.65
N GLU A 199 -5.44 -11.28 13.98
CA GLU A 199 -4.41 -11.74 14.93
C GLU A 199 -4.18 -13.24 14.84
N ALA A 200 -5.26 -14.03 14.73
CA ALA A 200 -5.18 -15.47 14.55
C ALA A 200 -4.47 -15.85 13.24
N ILE A 201 -4.79 -15.17 12.13
CA ILE A 201 -4.14 -15.39 10.83
C ILE A 201 -2.65 -15.03 10.89
N ILE A 202 -2.31 -13.88 11.46
CA ILE A 202 -0.90 -13.44 11.59
C ILE A 202 -0.09 -14.44 12.41
N ALA A 203 -0.66 -14.92 13.52
CA ALA A 203 -0.02 -15.91 14.39
C ALA A 203 0.15 -17.27 13.70
N GLU A 204 -0.88 -17.76 12.99
CA GLU A 204 -0.86 -19.03 12.25
C GLU A 204 0.21 -19.01 11.15
N LEU A 205 0.29 -17.90 10.43
CA LEU A 205 1.24 -17.71 9.31
C LEU A 205 2.66 -17.36 9.76
N GLY A 206 2.86 -16.99 11.03
CA GLY A 206 4.15 -16.58 11.57
C GLY A 206 4.70 -15.30 10.92
N ILE A 207 3.84 -14.37 10.53
CA ILE A 207 4.23 -13.12 9.87
C ILE A 207 5.06 -12.26 10.84
N LYS A 208 6.15 -11.71 10.37
CA LYS A 208 7.00 -10.80 11.15
C LYS A 208 6.24 -9.51 11.46
N TRP A 209 6.08 -9.21 12.75
CA TRP A 209 5.31 -8.07 13.24
C TRP A 209 6.17 -7.20 14.16
N ILE A 210 6.50 -5.99 13.68
CA ILE A 210 7.31 -5.01 14.40
C ILE A 210 6.37 -3.97 15.00
N LYS A 211 6.33 -3.90 16.32
CA LYS A 211 5.45 -3.00 17.07
C LYS A 211 6.14 -1.67 17.38
N LEU A 212 5.37 -0.61 17.61
CA LEU A 212 5.86 0.75 17.87
C LEU A 212 6.94 0.83 18.97
N PRO A 213 6.85 0.10 20.12
CA PRO A 213 7.90 0.15 21.13
C PRO A 213 9.28 -0.28 20.61
N GLU A 214 9.33 -1.25 19.69
CA GLU A 214 10.60 -1.67 19.07
C GLU A 214 11.19 -0.57 18.19
N ILE A 215 10.34 0.15 17.44
CA ILE A 215 10.75 1.26 16.58
C ILE A 215 11.37 2.38 17.43
N LYS A 216 10.70 2.77 18.52
CA LYS A 216 11.17 3.80 19.45
C LYS A 216 12.46 3.41 20.15
N GLN A 217 12.63 2.14 20.52
CA GLN A 217 13.81 1.64 21.20
C GLN A 217 15.03 1.55 20.27
N LYS A 218 14.84 1.05 19.05
CA LYS A 218 15.93 0.71 18.13
C LYS A 218 16.31 1.84 17.19
N GLY A 219 15.35 2.70 16.86
CA GLY A 219 15.47 3.72 15.82
C GLY A 219 15.47 3.14 14.40
N SER A 220 15.24 4.01 13.41
CA SER A 220 14.98 3.60 12.02
C SER A 220 16.11 2.77 11.39
N ARG A 221 17.38 3.16 11.60
CA ARG A 221 18.53 2.48 10.98
C ARG A 221 18.76 1.05 11.46
N GLN A 222 18.60 0.80 12.76
CA GLN A 222 18.76 -0.56 13.28
C GLN A 222 17.57 -1.41 12.81
N LEU A 223 16.37 -0.87 12.90
CA LEU A 223 15.17 -1.55 12.45
C LEU A 223 15.24 -1.92 10.96
N THR A 224 15.67 -0.99 10.12
CA THR A 224 15.88 -1.22 8.68
C THR A 224 16.82 -2.41 8.43
N ARG A 225 17.94 -2.49 9.18
CA ARG A 225 18.85 -3.66 9.06
C ARG A 225 18.18 -4.97 9.44
N GLU A 226 17.39 -5.00 10.52
CA GLU A 226 16.68 -6.19 10.97
C GLU A 226 15.59 -6.62 9.97
N ILE A 227 14.87 -5.67 9.37
CA ILE A 227 13.88 -5.93 8.32
C ILE A 227 14.57 -6.55 7.09
N TYR A 228 15.65 -5.96 6.62
CA TYR A 228 16.35 -6.48 5.44
C TYR A 228 17.11 -7.78 5.71
N GLU A 229 17.53 -8.06 6.93
CA GLU A 229 18.04 -9.37 7.32
C GLU A 229 16.93 -10.42 7.29
N HIS A 230 15.72 -10.10 7.77
CA HIS A 230 14.56 -10.99 7.65
C HIS A 230 14.23 -11.26 6.17
N LEU A 231 14.22 -10.22 5.33
CA LEU A 231 13.95 -10.32 3.90
C LEU A 231 15.20 -10.65 3.05
N ARG A 232 16.27 -11.25 3.66
CA ARG A 232 17.54 -11.47 2.94
C ARG A 232 17.44 -12.37 1.71
N PHE A 233 16.45 -13.26 1.67
CA PHE A 233 16.21 -14.17 0.53
C PHE A 233 15.27 -13.58 -0.53
N CYS A 234 14.75 -12.37 -0.33
CA CYS A 234 13.93 -11.70 -1.33
C CYS A 234 14.81 -10.97 -2.34
N ASP A 235 14.57 -11.21 -3.63
CA ASP A 235 15.23 -10.49 -4.72
C ASP A 235 14.80 -9.04 -4.83
N LEU A 236 13.51 -8.79 -4.57
CA LEU A 236 12.81 -7.53 -4.73
C LEU A 236 12.08 -7.17 -3.44
N VAL A 237 11.89 -5.88 -3.19
CA VAL A 237 11.10 -5.38 -2.06
C VAL A 237 10.11 -4.33 -2.55
N TYR A 238 8.89 -4.44 -2.09
CA TYR A 238 7.84 -3.43 -2.20
C TYR A 238 7.57 -2.84 -0.82
N ILE A 239 7.40 -1.52 -0.76
CA ILE A 239 7.05 -0.82 0.47
C ILE A 239 5.70 -0.15 0.26
N SER A 240 4.73 -0.51 1.10
CA SER A 240 3.44 0.17 1.22
C SER A 240 3.43 1.03 2.46
N PHE A 241 2.99 2.27 2.32
CA PHE A 241 2.87 3.26 3.38
C PHE A 241 1.43 3.78 3.43
N ASP A 242 0.70 3.34 4.43
CA ASP A 242 -0.58 3.95 4.79
C ASP A 242 -0.35 5.15 5.70
N VAL A 243 -1.04 6.26 5.43
CA VAL A 243 -0.88 7.47 6.24
C VAL A 243 -1.47 7.33 7.64
N ASP A 244 -2.34 6.34 7.89
CA ASP A 244 -2.87 6.05 9.23
C ASP A 244 -1.86 5.29 10.12
N SER A 245 -0.72 4.85 9.56
CA SER A 245 0.45 4.45 10.34
C SER A 245 0.96 5.56 11.26
N LEU A 246 0.72 6.83 10.89
CA LEU A 246 0.97 7.98 11.73
C LEU A 246 0.03 8.01 12.92
N ASP A 247 0.49 8.62 14.03
CA ASP A 247 -0.37 8.88 15.17
C ASP A 247 -1.49 9.87 14.82
N SER A 248 -2.74 9.52 15.15
CA SER A 248 -3.92 10.33 14.85
C SER A 248 -3.88 11.73 15.47
N VAL A 249 -3.00 11.98 16.46
CA VAL A 249 -2.76 13.30 17.03
C VAL A 249 -2.28 14.32 15.98
N PHE A 250 -1.63 13.87 14.90
CA PHE A 250 -1.11 14.74 13.84
C PHE A 250 -2.17 15.09 12.79
N SER A 251 -3.09 14.19 12.52
CA SER A 251 -4.23 14.44 11.63
C SER A 251 -5.24 13.29 11.66
N LEU A 252 -6.51 13.63 11.49
CA LEU A 252 -7.60 12.69 11.27
C LEU A 252 -7.93 12.53 9.77
N GLY A 253 -7.08 13.02 8.87
CA GLY A 253 -7.30 13.06 7.42
C GLY A 253 -7.07 11.72 6.71
N THR A 254 -7.59 10.62 7.29
CA THR A 254 -7.63 9.27 6.75
C THR A 254 -8.94 8.58 7.15
N GLY A 255 -9.25 7.45 6.52
CA GLY A 255 -10.51 6.73 6.74
C GLY A 255 -10.65 6.13 8.14
N THR A 256 -9.55 5.64 8.70
CA THR A 256 -9.48 4.87 9.95
C THR A 256 -8.30 5.34 10.80
N PRO A 257 -8.33 6.57 11.36
CA PRO A 257 -7.24 7.11 12.17
C PRO A 257 -7.13 6.37 13.51
N VAL A 258 -5.90 6.00 13.91
CA VAL A 258 -5.60 5.25 15.13
C VAL A 258 -4.56 5.98 15.98
N GLU A 259 -4.73 6.00 17.31
CA GLU A 259 -3.76 6.52 18.27
C GLU A 259 -2.53 5.62 18.38
N ASP A 260 -1.48 6.09 19.08
CA ASP A 260 -0.23 5.37 19.31
C ASP A 260 0.50 4.95 18.02
N GLY A 261 0.54 5.82 17.03
CA GLY A 261 1.23 5.64 15.77
C GLY A 261 2.64 6.23 15.72
N LEU A 262 3.19 6.25 14.50
CA LEU A 262 4.49 6.88 14.23
C LEU A 262 4.39 8.41 14.34
N TYR A 263 5.43 9.00 14.92
CA TYR A 263 5.63 10.44 14.80
C TYR A 263 6.16 10.78 13.40
N LEU A 264 5.88 12.00 12.94
CA LEU A 264 6.28 12.43 11.59
C LEU A 264 7.76 12.18 11.30
N SER A 265 8.65 12.55 12.25
CA SER A 265 10.08 12.35 12.10
C SER A 265 10.49 10.87 12.11
N GLU A 266 9.74 10.01 12.81
CA GLU A 266 9.98 8.56 12.82
C GLU A 266 9.59 7.96 11.44
N ALA A 267 8.45 8.35 10.90
CA ALA A 267 7.98 7.92 9.59
C ALA A 267 8.91 8.41 8.46
N GLU A 268 9.32 9.69 8.49
CA GLU A 268 10.26 10.27 7.55
C GLU A 268 11.60 9.52 7.53
N ASN A 269 12.19 9.28 8.70
CA ASN A 269 13.47 8.59 8.82
C ASN A 269 13.35 7.12 8.42
N LEU A 270 12.27 6.43 8.82
CA LEU A 270 12.04 5.05 8.49
C LEU A 270 11.88 4.85 6.97
N CYS A 271 11.02 5.64 6.32
CA CYS A 271 10.87 5.60 4.88
C CYS A 271 12.19 5.89 4.15
N GLN A 272 12.94 6.91 4.60
CA GLN A 272 14.23 7.23 4.02
C GLN A 272 15.21 6.08 4.11
N ASP A 273 15.41 5.50 5.31
CA ASP A 273 16.37 4.42 5.54
C ASP A 273 15.96 3.13 4.78
N LEU A 274 14.66 2.80 4.73
CA LEU A 274 14.17 1.65 3.99
C LEU A 274 14.38 1.79 2.47
N LEU A 275 14.12 2.98 1.92
CA LEU A 275 14.19 3.24 0.48
C LEU A 275 15.63 3.35 -0.06
N GLU A 276 16.64 3.39 0.79
CA GLU A 276 18.05 3.33 0.38
C GLU A 276 18.50 1.93 -0.09
N ASN A 277 17.73 0.87 0.17
CA ASN A 277 18.07 -0.49 -0.26
C ASN A 277 17.81 -0.72 -1.75
N ASP A 278 18.82 -1.25 -2.48
CA ASP A 278 18.77 -1.45 -3.94
C ASP A 278 17.70 -2.45 -4.40
N ARG A 279 17.22 -3.33 -3.50
CA ARG A 279 16.15 -4.29 -3.80
C ARG A 279 14.77 -3.68 -3.85
N VAL A 280 14.58 -2.44 -3.36
CA VAL A 280 13.27 -1.78 -3.41
C VAL A 280 12.94 -1.41 -4.85
N VAL A 281 11.82 -1.93 -5.36
CA VAL A 281 11.40 -1.72 -6.75
C VAL A 281 10.14 -0.86 -6.88
N CYS A 282 9.40 -0.66 -5.81
CA CYS A 282 8.18 0.15 -5.77
C CYS A 282 7.96 0.74 -4.38
N PHE A 283 7.42 1.94 -4.33
CA PHE A 283 6.91 2.59 -3.13
C PHE A 283 5.48 3.06 -3.40
N GLU A 284 4.58 2.81 -2.48
CA GLU A 284 3.18 3.21 -2.56
C GLU A 284 2.78 3.98 -1.31
N MET A 285 2.01 5.06 -1.48
CA MET A 285 1.42 5.86 -0.40
C MET A 285 -0.09 5.95 -0.60
N VAL A 286 -0.86 5.67 0.45
CA VAL A 286 -2.32 5.47 0.38
C VAL A 286 -3.10 6.16 1.50
N GLU A 287 -4.43 6.18 1.37
CA GLU A 287 -5.45 6.52 2.37
C GLU A 287 -5.46 7.99 2.82
N ILE A 288 -4.89 8.92 2.04
CA ILE A 288 -5.04 10.35 2.32
C ILE A 288 -6.46 10.79 2.00
N ASN A 289 -7.23 11.19 3.01
CA ASN A 289 -8.61 11.63 2.84
C ASN A 289 -8.82 13.09 3.29
N PRO A 290 -8.78 14.05 2.34
CA PRO A 290 -8.92 15.46 2.68
C PRO A 290 -10.31 15.85 3.17
N THR A 291 -11.34 15.03 2.96
CA THR A 291 -12.71 15.33 3.44
C THR A 291 -12.87 15.12 4.95
N LEU A 292 -12.00 14.30 5.54
CA LEU A 292 -11.94 14.03 6.97
C LEU A 292 -10.88 14.89 7.68
N ASP A 293 -10.10 15.66 6.90
CA ASP A 293 -8.97 16.44 7.37
C ASP A 293 -9.36 17.88 7.75
N ASN A 294 -8.56 18.47 8.62
CA ASN A 294 -8.67 19.90 8.95
C ASN A 294 -7.46 20.65 8.36
N GLY A 295 -7.75 21.59 7.44
CA GLY A 295 -6.73 22.45 6.86
C GLY A 295 -5.69 21.74 6.01
N ASN A 296 -6.02 20.58 5.43
CA ASN A 296 -5.12 19.76 4.62
C ASN A 296 -3.88 19.28 5.38
N THR A 297 -4.01 18.99 6.67
CA THR A 297 -2.88 18.67 7.56
C THR A 297 -2.27 17.32 7.22
N MET A 298 -3.10 16.26 7.00
CA MET A 298 -2.58 14.95 6.59
C MET A 298 -1.79 15.04 5.30
N ALA A 299 -2.32 15.69 4.28
CA ALA A 299 -1.62 15.82 3.01
C ALA A 299 -0.30 16.64 3.12
N LYS A 300 -0.23 17.62 4.02
CA LYS A 300 1.04 18.33 4.30
C LYS A 300 2.07 17.40 4.93
N ASN A 301 1.64 16.60 5.91
CA ASN A 301 2.50 15.63 6.59
C ASN A 301 2.96 14.53 5.62
N ALA A 302 2.02 13.94 4.88
CA ALA A 302 2.30 12.94 3.86
C ALA A 302 3.21 13.48 2.75
N PHE A 303 3.05 14.74 2.34
CA PHE A 303 3.91 15.36 1.33
C PHE A 303 5.35 15.53 1.82
N ASN A 304 5.58 15.84 3.09
CA ASN A 304 6.93 15.89 3.66
C ASN A 304 7.59 14.51 3.65
N ILE A 305 6.86 13.46 4.03
CA ILE A 305 7.32 12.07 3.96
C ILE A 305 7.62 11.68 2.51
N LEU A 306 6.73 12.01 1.58
CA LEU A 306 6.86 11.71 0.16
C LEU A 306 8.10 12.36 -0.47
N GLU A 307 8.39 13.62 -0.14
CA GLU A 307 9.60 14.29 -0.64
C GLU A 307 10.87 13.59 -0.14
N LYS A 308 10.98 13.28 1.16
CA LYS A 308 12.13 12.57 1.73
C LYS A 308 12.29 11.15 1.17
N ALA A 309 11.18 10.43 1.03
CA ALA A 309 11.14 9.12 0.38
C ALA A 309 11.68 9.20 -1.06
N THR A 310 11.20 10.17 -1.81
CA THR A 310 11.62 10.39 -3.22
C THR A 310 13.10 10.76 -3.31
N GLU A 311 13.61 11.61 -2.41
CA GLU A 311 15.04 11.96 -2.35
C GLU A 311 15.93 10.73 -2.09
N ALA A 312 15.50 9.82 -1.22
CA ALA A 312 16.21 8.56 -0.97
C ALA A 312 16.24 7.69 -2.22
N ILE A 313 15.08 7.54 -2.89
CA ILE A 313 14.98 6.81 -4.16
C ILE A 313 15.89 7.45 -5.23
N GLU A 314 15.86 8.77 -5.40
CA GLU A 314 16.70 9.47 -6.40
C GLU A 314 18.20 9.29 -6.09
N ARG A 315 18.63 9.42 -4.83
CA ARG A 315 20.03 9.18 -4.44
C ARG A 315 20.48 7.79 -4.84
N ARG A 316 19.71 6.78 -4.49
CA ARG A 316 20.00 5.38 -4.80
C ARG A 316 20.06 5.13 -6.30
N LEU A 317 19.07 5.61 -7.08
CA LEU A 317 19.03 5.41 -8.53
C LEU A 317 20.24 6.06 -9.25
N ARG A 318 20.77 7.18 -8.73
CA ARG A 318 22.00 7.79 -9.25
C ARG A 318 23.24 6.96 -8.97
N HIS A 319 23.35 6.35 -7.79
CA HIS A 319 24.51 5.54 -7.41
C HIS A 319 24.54 4.20 -8.16
N GLY A 320 23.39 3.56 -8.39
CA GLY A 320 23.30 2.31 -9.15
C GLY A 320 23.78 2.43 -10.61
N ASP A 321 23.63 3.59 -11.23
CA ASP A 321 24.13 3.85 -12.59
C ASP A 321 25.67 4.06 -12.64
N VAL A 322 26.32 4.40 -11.54
CA VAL A 322 27.79 4.61 -11.47
C VAL A 322 28.53 3.29 -11.35
N VAL A 323 27.91 2.29 -10.71
CA VAL A 323 28.53 0.97 -10.49
C VAL A 323 28.32 0.02 -11.70
N SER A 324 27.38 0.32 -12.59
CA SER A 324 27.06 -0.48 -13.78
C SER A 324 27.78 -0.01 -15.05
N ARG A 325 28.71 0.96 -14.95
CA ARG A 325 29.62 1.41 -16.00
C ARG A 325 31.05 0.97 -15.69
#